data_18bc1c0fe7289098ffbb3f270e882044
#
_entry.id   18bc1c0fe7289098ffbb3f270e882044
#
_cell.length_a   1.000
_cell.length_b   1.000
_cell.length_c   1.000
_cell.angle_alpha   90.00
_cell.angle_beta   90.00
_cell.angle_gamma   90.00
#
_symmetry.space_group_name_H-M   'P 1'
#
loop_
_entity.id
_entity.type
_entity.pdbx_description
1 polymer ?
#
loop_
_entity_poly.entity_id
_entity_poly.type
_entity_poly.pdbx_seq_one_letter_code
_entity_poly.pdbx_strand_id
1 'polypeptide(L)'
;GMYFRKRAQEIVDLTDKMLVDLEVQDYDLKGDIHIGCGETTGMKELIATMKKVHDEYPDIHFHIHSGNGLDIRESVEKGLYDFGLFVGKLDFSKMETYPLRYKNIWGLICRKDDPLASLPYITKEQVCELPLITSRQGMREQILHDWLGKEKKDLNIVATYNLFYNAGFMVEQKLGYALSIDGLQQSHEDLVFIPFEPKLEAPLFLVWKKYQAFSKAAQKFLEAFKAGEAGEEGQ
;
A
#
# COMPACT_ATOMS: atom_id res chain seq x y z
N GLY A 1 27.46 -14.29 -8.90
CA GLY A 1 27.74 -12.93 -8.41
C GLY A 1 26.56 -12.21 -7.78
N MET A 2 25.59 -11.73 -8.54
CA MET A 2 24.49 -10.87 -8.01
C MET A 2 23.62 -11.53 -6.94
N TYR A 3 23.29 -12.81 -7.08
CA TYR A 3 22.51 -13.55 -6.09
C TYR A 3 23.21 -13.59 -4.73
N PHE A 4 24.49 -13.95 -4.70
CA PHE A 4 25.27 -14.00 -3.45
C PHE A 4 25.42 -12.64 -2.80
N ARG A 5 25.63 -11.58 -3.60
CA ARG A 5 25.72 -10.21 -3.09
C ARG A 5 24.40 -9.78 -2.42
N LYS A 6 23.26 -10.07 -3.05
CA LYS A 6 21.92 -9.77 -2.48
C LYS A 6 21.73 -10.50 -1.16
N ARG A 7 22.08 -11.81 -1.07
CA ARG A 7 21.96 -12.61 0.16
C ARG A 7 22.92 -12.16 1.27
N ALA A 8 24.14 -11.80 0.90
CA ALA A 8 25.10 -11.25 1.85
C ALA A 8 24.60 -9.93 2.43
N GLN A 9 24.04 -9.04 1.60
CA GLN A 9 23.47 -7.78 2.08
C GLN A 9 22.28 -8.03 3.02
N GLU A 10 21.37 -8.94 2.69
CA GLU A 10 20.25 -9.32 3.57
C GLU A 10 20.74 -9.82 4.95
N ILE A 11 21.82 -10.58 5.00
CA ILE A 11 22.40 -11.05 6.27
C ILE A 11 23.01 -9.89 7.06
N VAL A 12 23.73 -8.99 6.41
CA VAL A 12 24.30 -7.80 7.05
C VAL A 12 23.18 -6.93 7.63
N ASP A 13 22.16 -6.63 6.84
CA ASP A 13 21.03 -5.79 7.27
C ASP A 13 20.30 -6.38 8.49
N LEU A 14 20.12 -7.72 8.53
CA LEU A 14 19.50 -8.41 9.67
C LEU A 14 20.43 -8.43 10.90
N THR A 15 21.75 -8.54 10.70
CA THR A 15 22.73 -8.51 11.79
C THR A 15 22.79 -7.12 12.42
N ASP A 16 22.80 -6.08 11.60
CA ASP A 16 22.81 -4.69 12.07
C ASP A 16 21.55 -4.37 12.90
N LYS A 17 20.37 -4.81 12.44
CA LYS A 17 19.14 -4.74 13.23
C LYS A 17 19.29 -5.42 14.59
N MET A 18 19.78 -6.65 14.61
CA MET A 18 19.93 -7.41 15.85
C MET A 18 20.88 -6.73 16.85
N LEU A 19 21.97 -6.12 16.38
CA LEU A 19 22.92 -5.41 17.24
C LEU A 19 22.27 -4.17 17.87
N VAL A 20 21.51 -3.39 17.11
CA VAL A 20 20.77 -2.23 17.62
C VAL A 20 19.76 -2.66 18.70
N ASP A 21 19.02 -3.76 18.45
CA ASP A 21 18.01 -4.26 19.40
C ASP A 21 18.62 -4.73 20.74
N LEU A 22 19.87 -5.23 20.74
CA LEU A 22 20.56 -5.68 21.94
C LEU A 22 21.10 -4.53 22.81
N GLU A 23 21.38 -3.36 22.23
CA GLU A 23 21.94 -2.21 22.93
C GLU A 23 20.90 -1.36 23.68
N VAL A 24 19.61 -1.59 23.45
CA VAL A 24 18.51 -0.75 23.99
C VAL A 24 18.17 -1.16 25.42
N GLN A 25 18.48 -0.30 26.40
CA GLN A 25 17.94 -0.36 27.77
C GLN A 25 16.55 0.28 27.83
N ASP A 26 15.70 -0.16 28.77
CA ASP A 26 14.27 0.22 28.85
C ASP A 26 13.96 1.72 28.99
N TYR A 27 14.92 2.56 29.25
CA TYR A 27 14.75 4.01 29.45
C TYR A 27 15.04 4.85 28.19
N ASP A 28 15.72 4.30 27.17
CA ASP A 28 16.04 4.98 25.92
C ASP A 28 15.48 4.16 24.75
N LEU A 29 14.16 4.27 24.51
CA LEU A 29 13.52 3.60 23.39
C LEU A 29 13.95 4.27 22.08
N LYS A 30 14.81 3.61 21.32
CA LYS A 30 15.40 4.09 20.07
C LYS A 30 15.46 2.97 19.03
N GLY A 31 15.65 3.33 17.78
CA GLY A 31 15.88 2.39 16.68
C GLY A 31 15.07 2.71 15.45
N ASP A 32 15.27 1.88 14.44
CA ASP A 32 14.70 2.06 13.12
C ASP A 32 13.52 1.11 12.90
N ILE A 33 12.44 1.63 12.31
CA ILE A 33 11.26 0.87 11.93
C ILE A 33 11.08 0.97 10.41
N HIS A 34 11.16 -0.16 9.72
CA HIS A 34 11.05 -0.25 8.28
C HIS A 34 9.65 -0.71 7.87
N ILE A 35 8.95 0.10 7.08
CA ILE A 35 7.59 -0.18 6.62
C ILE A 35 7.55 -0.17 5.10
N GLY A 36 7.17 -1.30 4.49
CA GLY A 36 6.90 -1.38 3.07
C GLY A 36 5.45 -1.04 2.75
N CYS A 37 5.18 -0.26 1.70
CA CYS A 37 3.81 0.07 1.30
C CYS A 37 3.66 0.28 -0.20
N GLY A 38 2.46 0.01 -0.72
CA GLY A 38 2.00 0.59 -1.97
C GLY A 38 1.56 2.04 -1.77
N GLU A 39 1.24 2.72 -2.86
CA GLU A 39 0.63 4.05 -2.79
C GLU A 39 -0.84 3.92 -2.37
N THR A 40 -1.20 4.53 -1.25
CA THR A 40 -2.57 4.57 -0.72
C THR A 40 -2.73 5.73 0.26
N THR A 41 -3.91 6.33 0.28
CA THR A 41 -4.28 7.33 1.29
C THR A 41 -4.41 6.75 2.70
N GLY A 42 -4.55 5.42 2.83
CA GLY A 42 -4.53 4.72 4.12
C GLY A 42 -3.22 4.87 4.90
N MET A 43 -2.14 5.28 4.24
CA MET A 43 -0.89 5.67 4.93
C MET A 43 -1.08 6.79 5.95
N LYS A 44 -2.14 7.62 5.81
CA LYS A 44 -2.42 8.71 6.78
C LYS A 44 -2.60 8.18 8.20
N GLU A 45 -3.26 7.04 8.38
CA GLU A 45 -3.46 6.41 9.71
C GLU A 45 -2.13 5.95 10.31
N LEU A 46 -1.29 5.30 9.51
CA LEU A 46 0.04 4.89 9.97
C LEU A 46 0.91 6.10 10.32
N ILE A 47 0.91 7.13 9.46
CA ILE A 47 1.70 8.35 9.69
C ILE A 47 1.25 9.09 10.94
N ALA A 48 -0.06 9.12 11.23
CA ALA A 48 -0.57 9.68 12.48
C ALA A 48 -0.02 8.94 13.72
N THR A 49 0.03 7.60 13.65
CA THR A 49 0.65 6.79 14.70
C THR A 49 2.17 7.00 14.79
N MET A 50 2.86 7.06 13.64
CA MET A 50 4.30 7.36 13.60
C MET A 50 4.60 8.68 14.30
N LYS A 51 3.79 9.72 14.02
CA LYS A 51 3.94 11.02 14.66
C LYS A 51 3.79 10.91 16.17
N LYS A 52 2.76 10.25 16.69
CA LYS A 52 2.55 10.05 18.13
C LYS A 52 3.75 9.35 18.79
N VAL A 53 4.23 8.27 18.16
CA VAL A 53 5.37 7.50 18.68
C VAL A 53 6.65 8.32 18.65
N HIS A 54 6.90 9.07 17.57
CA HIS A 54 8.09 9.91 17.46
C HIS A 54 8.06 11.11 18.43
N ASP A 55 6.89 11.70 18.68
CA ASP A 55 6.74 12.79 19.66
C ASP A 55 7.07 12.31 21.09
N GLU A 56 6.75 11.04 21.42
CA GLU A 56 7.03 10.42 22.72
C GLU A 56 8.45 9.85 22.80
N TYR A 57 8.97 9.33 21.69
CA TYR A 57 10.29 8.69 21.55
C TYR A 57 11.04 9.25 20.33
N PRO A 58 11.72 10.40 20.45
CA PRO A 58 12.35 11.09 19.31
C PRO A 58 13.46 10.31 18.62
N ASP A 59 14.07 9.34 19.30
CA ASP A 59 15.14 8.48 18.77
C ASP A 59 14.61 7.24 18.02
N ILE A 60 13.28 7.14 17.84
CA ILE A 60 12.68 6.18 16.91
C ILE A 60 12.57 6.83 15.52
N HIS A 61 13.17 6.19 14.53
CA HIS A 61 13.14 6.64 13.15
C HIS A 61 12.30 5.70 12.28
N PHE A 62 11.57 6.26 11.32
CA PHE A 62 10.72 5.50 10.41
C PHE A 62 11.24 5.57 8.98
N HIS A 63 11.33 4.40 8.33
CA HIS A 63 11.77 4.26 6.96
C HIS A 63 10.66 3.68 6.10
N ILE A 64 10.12 4.49 5.18
CA ILE A 64 9.04 4.09 4.27
C ILE A 64 9.64 3.62 2.94
N HIS A 65 9.31 2.40 2.57
CA HIS A 65 9.75 1.78 1.33
C HIS A 65 8.54 1.60 0.40
N SER A 66 8.38 2.52 -0.55
CA SER A 66 7.32 2.41 -1.56
C SER A 66 7.69 1.40 -2.64
N GLY A 67 6.78 0.49 -2.94
CA GLY A 67 7.04 -0.56 -3.92
C GLY A 67 5.79 -1.32 -4.34
N ASN A 68 5.98 -2.32 -5.20
CA ASN A 68 4.89 -3.23 -5.53
C ASN A 68 4.68 -4.28 -4.44
N GLY A 69 3.47 -4.81 -4.34
CA GLY A 69 3.09 -5.72 -3.26
C GLY A 69 3.93 -7.01 -3.18
N LEU A 70 4.51 -7.50 -4.29
CA LEU A 70 5.34 -8.71 -4.26
C LEU A 70 6.70 -8.46 -3.61
N ASP A 71 7.36 -7.35 -3.95
CA ASP A 71 8.67 -7.00 -3.40
C ASP A 71 8.55 -6.66 -1.91
N ILE A 72 7.49 -5.92 -1.54
CA ILE A 72 7.19 -5.61 -0.14
C ILE A 72 6.93 -6.90 0.65
N ARG A 73 6.11 -7.79 0.11
CA ARG A 73 5.80 -9.08 0.74
C ARG A 73 7.07 -9.89 0.99
N GLU A 74 7.93 -10.04 -0.02
CA GLU A 74 9.20 -10.77 0.11
C GLU A 74 10.08 -10.17 1.22
N SER A 75 10.13 -8.84 1.31
CA SER A 75 10.92 -8.14 2.31
C SER A 75 10.37 -8.32 3.73
N VAL A 76 9.05 -8.31 3.90
CA VAL A 76 8.39 -8.62 5.19
C VAL A 76 8.61 -10.10 5.56
N GLU A 77 8.45 -11.04 4.64
CA GLU A 77 8.68 -12.47 4.89
C GLU A 77 10.12 -12.77 5.32
N LYS A 78 11.09 -12.01 4.82
CA LYS A 78 12.51 -12.10 5.20
C LYS A 78 12.84 -11.37 6.50
N GLY A 79 11.94 -10.54 7.04
CA GLY A 79 12.18 -9.70 8.21
C GLY A 79 13.04 -8.47 7.94
N LEU A 80 13.25 -8.10 6.66
CA LEU A 80 13.93 -6.87 6.27
C LEU A 80 13.06 -5.64 6.55
N TYR A 81 11.73 -5.76 6.37
CA TYR A 81 10.76 -4.78 6.83
C TYR A 81 10.02 -5.33 8.04
N ASP A 82 9.78 -4.46 9.02
CA ASP A 82 9.05 -4.80 10.23
C ASP A 82 7.58 -4.97 9.92
N PHE A 83 7.05 -4.09 9.06
CA PHE A 83 5.65 -4.07 8.65
C PHE A 83 5.50 -3.89 7.14
N GLY A 84 4.34 -4.31 6.63
CA GLY A 84 3.88 -4.00 5.29
C GLY A 84 2.45 -3.47 5.31
N LEU A 85 2.14 -2.43 4.53
CA LEU A 85 0.77 -2.00 4.29
C LEU A 85 0.33 -2.45 2.91
N PHE A 86 -0.73 -3.27 2.87
CA PHE A 86 -1.25 -3.84 1.63
C PHE A 86 -2.68 -3.41 1.36
N VAL A 87 -2.95 -3.14 0.09
CA VAL A 87 -4.30 -2.90 -0.45
C VAL A 87 -4.80 -4.22 -1.04
N GLY A 88 -6.05 -4.59 -0.73
CA GLY A 88 -6.67 -5.83 -1.20
C GLY A 88 -6.28 -7.06 -0.37
N LYS A 89 -6.89 -8.18 -0.72
CA LYS A 89 -6.60 -9.47 -0.08
C LYS A 89 -5.48 -10.18 -0.82
N LEU A 90 -4.35 -10.37 -0.15
CA LEU A 90 -3.26 -11.22 -0.61
C LEU A 90 -3.25 -12.53 0.19
N ASP A 91 -2.44 -13.50 -0.26
CA ASP A 91 -2.15 -14.67 0.55
C ASP A 91 -1.23 -14.29 1.72
N PHE A 92 -1.80 -14.16 2.90
CA PHE A 92 -1.11 -13.84 4.15
C PHE A 92 -0.80 -15.06 5.01
N SER A 93 -0.74 -16.26 4.44
CA SER A 93 -0.56 -17.52 5.19
C SER A 93 0.66 -17.53 6.12
N LYS A 94 1.72 -16.80 5.76
CA LYS A 94 2.97 -16.65 6.53
C LYS A 94 3.05 -15.37 7.36
N MET A 95 1.99 -14.58 7.38
CA MET A 95 1.94 -13.28 8.03
C MET A 95 0.84 -13.21 9.06
N GLU A 96 1.03 -12.38 10.06
CA GLU A 96 -0.05 -11.83 10.88
C GLU A 96 -0.60 -10.59 10.19
N THR A 97 -1.89 -10.33 10.38
CA THR A 97 -2.58 -9.23 9.72
C THR A 97 -3.44 -8.45 10.70
N TYR A 98 -3.49 -7.15 10.49
CA TYR A 98 -4.41 -6.27 11.19
C TYR A 98 -5.16 -5.42 10.16
N PRO A 99 -6.50 -5.54 10.05
CA PRO A 99 -7.27 -4.74 9.11
C PRO A 99 -7.33 -3.29 9.58
N LEU A 100 -7.11 -2.34 8.65
CA LEU A 100 -7.36 -0.92 8.90
C LEU A 100 -8.86 -0.64 8.78
N ARG A 101 -9.34 0.41 9.47
CA ARG A 101 -10.73 0.87 9.32
C ARG A 101 -10.95 1.51 7.97
N TYR A 102 -9.97 2.30 7.54
CA TYR A 102 -10.03 2.92 6.22
C TYR A 102 -9.98 1.87 5.13
N LYS A 103 -10.84 2.05 4.14
CA LYS A 103 -10.84 1.24 2.91
C LYS A 103 -10.77 2.17 1.73
N ASN A 104 -9.86 1.89 0.83
CA ASN A 104 -9.92 2.53 -0.48
C ASN A 104 -11.15 2.03 -1.26
N ILE A 105 -11.55 2.77 -2.26
CA ILE A 105 -12.51 2.34 -3.27
C ILE A 105 -11.87 2.31 -4.65
N TRP A 106 -12.23 1.33 -5.45
CA TRP A 106 -11.82 1.26 -6.83
C TRP A 106 -12.63 2.22 -7.70
N GLY A 107 -11.98 2.74 -8.74
CA GLY A 107 -12.60 3.61 -9.70
C GLY A 107 -11.73 3.82 -10.94
N LEU A 108 -12.18 4.77 -11.75
CA LEU A 108 -11.50 5.23 -12.94
C LEU A 108 -10.90 6.61 -12.67
N ILE A 109 -9.67 6.81 -13.12
CA ILE A 109 -9.04 8.13 -13.12
C ILE A 109 -8.95 8.60 -14.57
N CYS A 110 -9.47 9.80 -14.82
CA CYS A 110 -9.46 10.46 -16.11
C CYS A 110 -9.06 11.94 -15.97
N ARG A 111 -8.94 12.63 -17.06
CA ARG A 111 -8.71 14.09 -17.07
C ARG A 111 -9.98 14.83 -16.65
N LYS A 112 -9.83 15.98 -16.02
CA LYS A 112 -10.95 16.88 -15.65
C LYS A 112 -11.73 17.41 -16.87
N ASP A 113 -11.07 17.53 -18.02
CA ASP A 113 -11.68 17.98 -19.29
C ASP A 113 -12.32 16.84 -20.09
N ASP A 114 -12.29 15.60 -19.60
CA ASP A 114 -12.95 14.44 -20.22
C ASP A 114 -14.46 14.45 -19.96
N PRO A 115 -15.29 14.06 -20.94
CA PRO A 115 -16.74 13.95 -20.74
C PRO A 115 -17.14 13.05 -19.56
N LEU A 116 -16.36 11.99 -19.27
CA LEU A 116 -16.60 11.09 -18.15
C LEU A 116 -16.41 11.76 -16.79
N ALA A 117 -15.61 12.82 -16.71
CA ALA A 117 -15.32 13.53 -15.46
C ALA A 117 -16.58 14.12 -14.77
N SER A 118 -17.64 14.32 -15.51
CA SER A 118 -18.94 14.80 -15.00
C SER A 118 -19.81 13.71 -14.39
N LEU A 119 -19.45 12.43 -14.56
CA LEU A 119 -20.23 11.31 -14.04
C LEU A 119 -20.02 11.14 -12.52
N PRO A 120 -21.10 10.90 -11.76
CA PRO A 120 -20.99 10.63 -10.33
C PRO A 120 -20.39 9.22 -10.04
N TYR A 121 -20.47 8.32 -10.99
CA TYR A 121 -19.92 6.96 -10.96
C TYR A 121 -19.76 6.41 -12.38
N ILE A 122 -19.02 5.32 -12.53
CA ILE A 122 -18.85 4.62 -13.79
C ILE A 122 -19.18 3.13 -13.65
N THR A 123 -19.88 2.56 -14.64
CA THR A 123 -20.28 1.15 -14.63
C THR A 123 -19.23 0.27 -15.31
N LYS A 124 -19.29 -1.04 -15.04
CA LYS A 124 -18.38 -2.01 -15.65
C LYS A 124 -18.51 -2.05 -17.19
N GLU A 125 -19.71 -1.87 -17.73
CA GLU A 125 -19.96 -1.85 -19.17
C GLU A 125 -19.19 -0.69 -19.81
N GLN A 126 -19.27 0.50 -19.22
CA GLN A 126 -18.55 1.70 -19.69
C GLN A 126 -17.02 1.47 -19.58
N VAL A 127 -16.54 0.97 -18.44
CA VAL A 127 -15.09 0.70 -18.24
C VAL A 127 -14.55 -0.27 -19.28
N CYS A 128 -15.30 -1.32 -19.62
CA CYS A 128 -14.86 -2.35 -20.56
C CYS A 128 -14.67 -1.88 -22.00
N GLU A 129 -15.24 -0.73 -22.38
CA GLU A 129 -15.12 -0.16 -23.71
C GLU A 129 -13.91 0.81 -23.84
N LEU A 130 -13.25 1.11 -22.73
CA LEU A 130 -12.18 2.12 -22.67
C LEU A 130 -10.77 1.53 -22.90
N PRO A 131 -9.82 2.33 -23.42
CA PRO A 131 -8.39 1.99 -23.35
C PRO A 131 -7.91 2.14 -21.90
N LEU A 132 -7.51 1.05 -21.27
CA LEU A 132 -7.23 0.98 -19.84
C LEU A 132 -5.72 0.99 -19.53
N ILE A 133 -5.38 1.75 -18.49
CA ILE A 133 -4.07 1.75 -17.84
C ILE A 133 -4.29 1.13 -16.45
N THR A 134 -3.56 0.08 -16.10
CA THR A 134 -3.81 -0.64 -14.84
C THR A 134 -2.55 -1.03 -14.09
N SER A 135 -2.66 -1.17 -12.77
CA SER A 135 -1.53 -1.67 -12.00
C SER A 135 -1.31 -3.16 -12.24
N ARG A 136 -0.04 -3.58 -12.22
CA ARG A 136 0.30 -5.02 -12.32
C ARG A 136 -0.27 -5.81 -11.15
N GLN A 137 -0.44 -5.20 -9.99
CA GLN A 137 -1.06 -5.81 -8.83
C GLN A 137 -2.57 -5.93 -9.03
N GLY A 138 -3.27 -4.84 -9.39
CA GLY A 138 -4.71 -4.83 -9.63
C GLY A 138 -5.13 -5.88 -10.68
N MET A 139 -4.27 -6.11 -11.70
CA MET A 139 -4.49 -7.15 -12.70
C MET A 139 -4.36 -8.59 -12.18
N ARG A 140 -3.93 -8.79 -10.94
CA ARG A 140 -3.87 -10.10 -10.27
C ARG A 140 -4.95 -10.24 -9.20
N GLU A 141 -5.66 -9.18 -8.89
CA GLU A 141 -6.72 -9.19 -7.90
C GLU A 141 -7.98 -9.77 -8.50
N GLN A 142 -8.39 -10.94 -8.03
CA GLN A 142 -9.60 -11.62 -8.48
C GLN A 142 -10.85 -10.73 -8.32
N ILE A 143 -10.89 -9.92 -7.26
CA ILE A 143 -12.03 -9.04 -6.98
C ILE A 143 -12.30 -8.01 -8.11
N LEU A 144 -11.25 -7.50 -8.76
CA LEU A 144 -11.39 -6.58 -9.89
C LEU A 144 -11.89 -7.33 -11.14
N HIS A 145 -11.39 -8.54 -11.38
CA HIS A 145 -11.87 -9.38 -12.48
C HIS A 145 -13.34 -9.79 -12.30
N ASP A 146 -13.71 -10.18 -11.07
CA ASP A 146 -15.09 -10.53 -10.74
C ASP A 146 -16.03 -9.35 -10.94
N TRP A 147 -15.59 -8.15 -10.54
CA TRP A 147 -16.36 -6.93 -10.74
C TRP A 147 -16.54 -6.60 -12.22
N LEU A 148 -15.46 -6.65 -13.01
CA LEU A 148 -15.50 -6.38 -14.46
C LEU A 148 -16.29 -7.44 -15.23
N GLY A 149 -16.40 -8.68 -14.72
CA GLY A 149 -17.04 -9.80 -15.38
C GLY A 149 -16.35 -10.23 -16.67
N LYS A 150 -15.10 -9.82 -16.86
CA LYS A 150 -14.24 -10.14 -18.02
C LYS A 150 -12.86 -10.60 -17.59
N GLU A 151 -12.26 -11.46 -18.38
CA GLU A 151 -10.85 -11.81 -18.20
C GLU A 151 -9.93 -10.72 -18.76
N LYS A 152 -8.71 -10.66 -18.26
CA LYS A 152 -7.68 -9.70 -18.69
C LYS A 152 -7.52 -9.61 -20.21
N LYS A 153 -7.58 -10.75 -20.91
CA LYS A 153 -7.43 -10.85 -22.36
C LYS A 153 -8.54 -10.14 -23.15
N ASP A 154 -9.69 -9.89 -22.50
CA ASP A 154 -10.87 -9.31 -23.10
C ASP A 154 -10.99 -7.80 -22.82
N LEU A 155 -10.00 -7.24 -22.10
CA LEU A 155 -9.91 -5.81 -21.80
C LEU A 155 -8.89 -5.15 -22.72
N ASN A 156 -9.18 -3.92 -23.15
CA ASN A 156 -8.26 -3.10 -23.96
C ASN A 156 -7.20 -2.44 -23.04
N ILE A 157 -6.20 -3.21 -22.60
CA ILE A 157 -5.13 -2.70 -21.74
C ILE A 157 -4.02 -2.12 -22.60
N VAL A 158 -3.88 -0.79 -22.59
CA VAL A 158 -2.87 -0.07 -23.38
C VAL A 158 -1.56 0.13 -22.62
N ALA A 159 -1.58 0.16 -21.28
CA ALA A 159 -0.38 0.27 -20.47
C ALA A 159 -0.55 -0.36 -19.07
N THR A 160 0.58 -0.68 -18.44
CA THR A 160 0.61 -1.14 -17.04
C THR A 160 1.63 -0.34 -16.23
N TYR A 161 1.35 -0.16 -14.94
CA TYR A 161 2.23 0.54 -14.01
C TYR A 161 2.47 -0.28 -12.72
N ASN A 162 3.44 0.13 -11.92
CA ASN A 162 3.66 -0.39 -10.57
C ASN A 162 3.25 0.62 -9.49
N LEU A 163 3.58 1.91 -9.67
CA LEU A 163 3.18 3.03 -8.83
C LEU A 163 2.48 4.08 -9.68
N PHE A 164 1.46 4.75 -9.10
CA PHE A 164 0.51 5.57 -9.86
C PHE A 164 1.11 6.86 -10.40
N TYR A 165 2.11 7.45 -9.77
CA TYR A 165 2.65 8.75 -10.19
C TYR A 165 2.95 8.83 -11.70
N ASN A 166 3.65 7.83 -12.25
CA ASN A 166 3.90 7.79 -13.70
C ASN A 166 2.65 7.47 -14.53
N ALA A 167 1.70 6.73 -13.99
CA ALA A 167 0.45 6.43 -14.68
C ALA A 167 -0.42 7.68 -14.85
N GLY A 168 -0.38 8.61 -13.90
CA GLY A 168 -1.05 9.89 -14.02
C GLY A 168 -0.61 10.66 -15.27
N PHE A 169 0.67 10.71 -15.56
CA PHE A 169 1.15 11.35 -16.81
C PHE A 169 0.64 10.64 -18.07
N MET A 170 0.47 9.32 -18.04
CA MET A 170 -0.12 8.60 -19.19
C MET A 170 -1.57 9.03 -19.42
N VAL A 171 -2.32 9.24 -18.33
CA VAL A 171 -3.71 9.75 -18.42
C VAL A 171 -3.74 11.20 -18.92
N GLU A 172 -2.87 12.06 -18.38
CA GLU A 172 -2.76 13.46 -18.83
C GLU A 172 -2.45 13.56 -20.33
N GLN A 173 -1.62 12.65 -20.86
CA GLN A 173 -1.27 12.58 -22.28
C GLN A 173 -2.32 11.84 -23.13
N LYS A 174 -3.50 11.48 -22.54
CA LYS A 174 -4.62 10.82 -23.24
C LYS A 174 -4.27 9.43 -23.80
N LEU A 175 -3.30 8.72 -23.19
CA LEU A 175 -2.97 7.35 -23.59
C LEU A 175 -4.12 6.38 -23.24
N GLY A 176 -4.86 6.67 -22.16
CA GLY A 176 -5.97 5.86 -21.69
C GLY A 176 -6.48 6.34 -20.33
N TYR A 177 -7.31 5.51 -19.72
CA TYR A 177 -7.97 5.74 -18.44
C TYR A 177 -7.37 4.81 -17.38
N ALA A 178 -7.01 5.34 -16.22
CA ALA A 178 -6.38 4.50 -15.20
C ALA A 178 -7.40 3.84 -14.28
N LEU A 179 -7.36 2.51 -14.21
CA LEU A 179 -8.02 1.75 -13.13
C LEU A 179 -7.15 1.86 -11.88
N SER A 180 -7.70 2.46 -10.83
CA SER A 180 -6.95 2.76 -9.61
C SER A 180 -7.87 2.86 -8.41
N ILE A 181 -7.27 3.07 -7.25
CA ILE A 181 -7.97 3.38 -6.01
C ILE A 181 -8.05 4.90 -5.82
N ASP A 182 -8.98 5.33 -4.99
CA ASP A 182 -9.22 6.73 -4.66
C ASP A 182 -8.02 7.41 -4.00
N GLY A 183 -7.91 8.72 -4.18
CA GLY A 183 -6.91 9.57 -3.55
C GLY A 183 -5.59 9.69 -4.33
N LEU A 184 -5.23 8.74 -5.21
CA LEU A 184 -3.97 8.78 -5.95
C LEU A 184 -3.94 9.88 -7.01
N GLN A 185 -5.08 10.25 -7.58
CA GLN A 185 -5.20 11.36 -8.53
C GLN A 185 -4.77 12.71 -7.94
N GLN A 186 -4.74 12.85 -6.61
CA GLN A 186 -4.35 14.10 -5.94
C GLN A 186 -2.91 14.52 -6.21
N SER A 187 -2.05 13.60 -6.68
CA SER A 187 -0.69 13.92 -7.14
C SER A 187 -0.64 14.61 -8.50
N HIS A 188 -1.79 14.77 -9.19
CA HIS A 188 -1.94 15.35 -10.52
C HIS A 188 -3.11 16.33 -10.55
N GLU A 189 -2.84 17.60 -10.82
CA GLU A 189 -3.85 18.65 -10.75
C GLU A 189 -4.99 18.51 -11.77
N ASP A 190 -4.69 17.95 -12.95
CA ASP A 190 -5.64 17.83 -14.06
C ASP A 190 -6.44 16.52 -14.05
N LEU A 191 -6.30 15.68 -13.02
CA LEU A 191 -6.98 14.39 -12.93
C LEU A 191 -8.13 14.40 -11.93
N VAL A 192 -9.13 13.56 -12.20
CA VAL A 192 -10.28 13.31 -11.35
C VAL A 192 -10.54 11.82 -11.20
N PHE A 193 -11.05 11.42 -10.05
CA PHE A 193 -11.43 10.06 -9.72
C PHE A 193 -12.95 9.90 -9.84
N ILE A 194 -13.39 8.81 -10.50
CA ILE A 194 -14.80 8.44 -10.66
C ILE A 194 -14.97 7.05 -10.04
N PRO A 195 -15.77 6.91 -8.97
CA PRO A 195 -15.97 5.63 -8.31
C PRO A 195 -16.71 4.63 -9.20
N PHE A 196 -16.46 3.35 -8.99
CA PHE A 196 -17.20 2.27 -9.63
C PHE A 196 -18.62 2.14 -9.07
N GLU A 197 -19.57 1.74 -9.95
CA GLU A 197 -20.93 1.33 -9.59
C GLU A 197 -21.24 -0.05 -10.22
N PRO A 198 -21.55 -1.10 -9.41
CA PRO A 198 -21.60 -1.09 -7.95
C PRO A 198 -20.24 -0.82 -7.31
N LYS A 199 -20.25 -0.20 -6.13
CA LYS A 199 -19.05 0.17 -5.38
C LYS A 199 -18.16 -1.05 -5.11
N LEU A 200 -16.88 -0.91 -5.40
CA LEU A 200 -15.86 -1.93 -5.12
C LEU A 200 -14.88 -1.41 -4.07
N GLU A 201 -14.91 -1.99 -2.89
CA GLU A 201 -14.01 -1.62 -1.80
C GLU A 201 -12.67 -2.38 -1.90
N ALA A 202 -11.60 -1.69 -1.56
CA ALA A 202 -10.26 -2.23 -1.42
C ALA A 202 -9.81 -2.12 0.05
N PRO A 203 -9.99 -3.17 0.86
CA PRO A 203 -9.60 -3.17 2.25
C PRO A 203 -8.08 -3.06 2.40
N LEU A 204 -7.64 -2.48 3.52
CA LEU A 204 -6.23 -2.31 3.84
C LEU A 204 -5.83 -3.18 5.02
N PHE A 205 -4.62 -3.70 4.98
CA PHE A 205 -4.07 -4.54 6.03
C PHE A 205 -2.64 -4.11 6.37
N LEU A 206 -2.40 -3.84 7.66
CA LEU A 206 -1.06 -3.82 8.20
C LEU A 206 -0.65 -5.27 8.46
N VAL A 207 0.48 -5.69 7.95
CA VAL A 207 0.95 -7.07 8.09
C VAL A 207 2.38 -7.11 8.60
N TRP A 208 2.73 -8.22 9.25
CA TRP A 208 4.10 -8.54 9.68
C TRP A 208 4.32 -10.06 9.64
N LYS A 209 5.56 -10.47 9.65
CA LYS A 209 5.92 -11.88 9.62
C LYS A 209 5.40 -12.61 10.87
N LYS A 210 4.83 -13.81 10.71
CA LYS A 210 4.49 -14.66 11.85
C LYS A 210 5.72 -14.96 12.70
N TYR A 211 5.52 -14.92 14.02
CA TYR A 211 6.58 -15.20 15.01
C TYR A 211 7.81 -14.28 14.88
N GLN A 212 7.61 -13.06 14.37
CA GLN A 212 8.69 -12.07 14.32
C GLN A 212 9.07 -11.65 15.74
N ALA A 213 10.37 -11.71 16.05
CA ALA A 213 10.91 -10.98 17.18
C ALA A 213 11.00 -9.51 16.78
N PHE A 214 10.09 -8.70 17.30
CA PHE A 214 10.12 -7.26 17.09
C PHE A 214 11.20 -6.61 17.96
N SER A 215 11.84 -5.55 17.43
CA SER A 215 12.52 -4.58 18.26
C SER A 215 11.53 -3.93 19.25
N LYS A 216 12.01 -3.38 20.35
CA LYS A 216 11.17 -2.63 21.29
C LYS A 216 10.48 -1.44 20.61
N ALA A 217 11.15 -0.78 19.66
CA ALA A 217 10.59 0.31 18.87
C ALA A 217 9.41 -0.17 18.00
N ALA A 218 9.60 -1.27 17.26
CA ALA A 218 8.55 -1.83 16.41
C ALA A 218 7.35 -2.36 17.23
N GLN A 219 7.61 -2.97 18.39
CA GLN A 219 6.55 -3.40 19.31
C GLN A 219 5.75 -2.20 19.83
N LYS A 220 6.42 -1.12 20.25
CA LYS A 220 5.76 0.12 20.72
C LYS A 220 4.89 0.74 19.65
N PHE A 221 5.40 0.80 18.41
CA PHE A 221 4.61 1.29 17.28
C PHE A 221 3.36 0.44 17.04
N LEU A 222 3.47 -0.88 17.05
CA LEU A 222 2.33 -1.78 16.84
C LEU A 222 1.28 -1.65 17.95
N GLU A 223 1.71 -1.50 19.21
CA GLU A 223 0.82 -1.27 20.35
C GLU A 223 0.08 0.07 20.21
N ALA A 224 0.81 1.15 19.87
CA ALA A 224 0.22 2.47 19.66
C ALA A 224 -0.76 2.49 18.48
N PHE A 225 -0.43 1.78 17.39
CA PHE A 225 -1.31 1.64 16.24
C PHE A 225 -2.62 0.94 16.60
N LYS A 226 -2.55 -0.22 17.24
CA LYS A 226 -3.74 -0.97 17.68
C LYS A 226 -4.60 -0.19 18.69
N ALA A 227 -3.96 0.54 19.61
CA ALA A 227 -4.67 1.37 20.58
C ALA A 227 -5.40 2.55 19.93
N GLY A 228 -4.81 3.19 18.91
CA GLY A 228 -5.43 4.25 18.12
C GLY A 228 -6.66 3.76 17.38
N GLU A 229 -6.55 2.60 16.76
CA GLU A 229 -7.66 1.94 16.07
C GLU A 229 -8.82 1.54 17.03
N ALA A 230 -8.51 1.14 18.27
CA ALA A 230 -9.53 0.77 19.26
C ALA A 230 -10.22 1.97 19.93
N GLY A 231 -9.51 3.10 20.09
CA GLY A 231 -9.98 4.25 20.89
C GLY A 231 -11.05 5.11 20.22
N GLU A 232 -11.25 5.02 18.91
CA GLU A 232 -12.25 5.80 18.18
C GLU A 232 -13.61 5.09 18.04
N GLU A 233 -13.76 3.88 18.56
CA GLU A 233 -15.06 3.17 18.58
C GLU A 233 -16.06 3.72 19.63
N GLY A 234 -15.65 4.69 20.44
CA GLY A 234 -16.42 5.20 21.57
C GLY A 234 -16.90 6.66 21.46
N GLN A 235 -16.84 7.29 20.27
CA GLN A 235 -17.36 8.64 20.08
C GLN A 235 -18.45 8.71 19.02
#